data_8e271d020797c6e58353d53eb4eb95a3
#
_entry.id   8e271d020797c6e58353d53eb4eb95a3
#
_cell.length_a   1.000
_cell.length_b   1.000
_cell.length_c   1.000
_cell.angle_alpha   90.00
_cell.angle_beta   90.00
_cell.angle_gamma   90.00
#
_symmetry.space_group_name_H-M   'P 1'
#
loop_
_entity.id
_entity.type
_entity.pdbx_description
1 polymer ?
#
loop_
_entity_poly.entity_id
_entity_poly.type
_entity_poly.pdbx_seq_one_letter_code
_entity_poly.pdbx_strand_id
1 'polypeptide(L)'
;MSKALEGVRILDLSHVQAGPTGTQLLAWMGADVIKVEMPGRGDITRGQLQDVKGADSLYFTMLNSNKRSITVNLKSPKGRAVIEALV
;
A
#
# COMPACT_ATOMS: atom_id res chain seq x y z
N MET A 1 0.39 13.06 -21.02
CA MET A 1 -0.62 12.12 -21.52
C MET A 1 -1.42 11.58 -20.35
N SER A 2 -2.72 11.67 -20.43
CA SER A 2 -3.57 11.15 -19.34
C SER A 2 -3.67 9.64 -19.41
N LYS A 3 -3.82 9.03 -18.22
CA LYS A 3 -4.01 7.59 -18.08
C LYS A 3 -5.47 7.29 -17.73
N ALA A 4 -5.89 6.04 -17.95
CA ALA A 4 -7.28 5.62 -17.78
C ALA A 4 -7.87 5.95 -16.40
N LEU A 5 -7.06 5.81 -15.34
CA LEU A 5 -7.51 6.04 -13.97
C LEU A 5 -6.95 7.33 -13.36
N GLU A 6 -6.51 8.26 -14.18
CA GLU A 6 -6.05 9.56 -13.69
C GLU A 6 -7.18 10.24 -12.90
N GLY A 7 -6.86 10.75 -11.70
CA GLY A 7 -7.84 11.36 -10.81
C GLY A 7 -8.55 10.40 -9.87
N VAL A 8 -8.37 9.10 -10.04
CA VAL A 8 -8.94 8.09 -9.13
C VAL A 8 -7.98 7.86 -7.98
N ARG A 9 -8.47 7.95 -6.75
CA ARG A 9 -7.71 7.64 -5.54
C ARG A 9 -8.21 6.33 -4.95
N ILE A 10 -7.28 5.46 -4.57
CA ILE A 10 -7.58 4.15 -4.00
C ILE A 10 -6.91 4.03 -2.64
N LEU A 11 -7.69 3.66 -1.62
CA LEU A 11 -7.14 3.25 -0.34
C LEU A 11 -6.93 1.74 -0.39
N ASP A 12 -5.67 1.33 -0.27
CA ASP A 12 -5.26 -0.06 -0.36
C ASP A 12 -5.02 -0.61 1.05
N LEU A 13 -5.97 -1.38 1.55
CA LEU A 13 -5.88 -2.03 2.86
C LEU A 13 -5.40 -3.47 2.74
N SER A 14 -5.01 -3.88 1.55
CA SER A 14 -4.59 -5.26 1.28
C SER A 14 -3.14 -5.51 1.66
N HIS A 15 -2.83 -6.77 1.89
CA HIS A 15 -1.49 -7.23 2.26
C HIS A 15 -1.10 -8.46 1.45
N VAL A 16 0.18 -8.75 1.43
CA VAL A 16 0.80 -9.90 0.79
C VAL A 16 0.77 -9.80 -0.73
N GLN A 17 -0.04 -10.55 -1.43
CA GLN A 17 0.14 -10.71 -2.86
C GLN A 17 -1.08 -10.34 -3.71
N ALA A 18 -2.20 -11.03 -3.55
CA ALA A 18 -3.33 -10.90 -4.48
C ALA A 18 -3.91 -9.48 -4.53
N GLY A 19 -4.20 -8.90 -3.36
CA GLY A 19 -4.69 -7.52 -3.27
C GLY A 19 -3.67 -6.51 -3.75
N PRO A 20 -2.42 -6.54 -3.24
CA PRO A 20 -1.38 -5.62 -3.69
C PRO A 20 -1.10 -5.69 -5.19
N THR A 21 -1.13 -6.88 -5.79
CA THR A 21 -0.97 -7.01 -7.24
C THR A 21 -2.08 -6.27 -7.98
N GLY A 22 -3.32 -6.43 -7.54
CA GLY A 22 -4.46 -5.76 -8.15
C GLY A 22 -4.35 -4.25 -8.08
N THR A 23 -4.06 -3.72 -6.90
CA THR A 23 -3.94 -2.26 -6.71
C THR A 23 -2.71 -1.70 -7.41
N GLN A 24 -1.62 -2.47 -7.54
CA GLN A 24 -0.46 -2.06 -8.32
C GLN A 24 -0.81 -1.88 -9.79
N LEU A 25 -1.58 -2.80 -10.37
CA LEU A 25 -2.03 -2.67 -11.74
C LEU A 25 -2.88 -1.41 -11.93
N LEU A 26 -3.77 -1.11 -10.99
CA LEU A 26 -4.57 0.11 -11.04
C LEU A 26 -3.71 1.36 -10.93
N ALA A 27 -2.65 1.31 -10.11
CA ALA A 27 -1.70 2.42 -10.01
C ALA A 27 -0.95 2.64 -11.33
N TRP A 28 -0.56 1.58 -12.01
CA TRP A 28 0.05 1.70 -13.34
C TRP A 28 -0.90 2.31 -14.37
N MET A 29 -2.20 2.15 -14.17
CA MET A 29 -3.22 2.77 -15.03
C MET A 29 -3.51 4.23 -14.65
N GLY A 30 -2.81 4.78 -13.69
CA GLY A 30 -2.89 6.20 -13.32
C GLY A 30 -3.57 6.50 -12.00
N ALA A 31 -4.09 5.50 -11.28
CA ALA A 31 -4.69 5.72 -9.96
C ALA A 31 -3.64 6.13 -8.93
N ASP A 32 -4.03 7.02 -8.02
CA ASP A 32 -3.23 7.38 -6.85
C ASP A 32 -3.55 6.39 -5.73
N VAL A 33 -2.68 5.40 -5.55
CA VAL A 33 -2.89 4.34 -4.56
C VAL A 33 -2.16 4.67 -3.28
N ILE A 34 -2.91 4.72 -2.18
CA ILE A 34 -2.38 4.93 -0.84
C ILE A 34 -2.50 3.61 -0.09
N LYS A 35 -1.37 2.98 0.19
CA LYS A 35 -1.32 1.73 0.95
C LYS A 35 -1.38 2.03 2.43
N VAL A 36 -2.33 1.43 3.12
CA VAL A 36 -2.51 1.56 4.56
C VAL A 36 -1.87 0.37 5.24
N GLU A 37 -0.90 0.64 6.10
CA GLU A 37 -0.13 -0.41 6.78
C GLU A 37 -0.25 -0.26 8.30
N MET A 38 -0.01 -1.39 9.00
CA MET A 38 0.04 -1.40 10.45
C MET A 38 1.28 -0.65 10.95
N PRO A 39 1.16 0.22 11.97
CA PRO A 39 2.34 0.88 12.55
C PRO A 39 3.36 -0.14 13.07
N GLY A 40 4.63 0.16 12.88
CA GLY A 40 5.76 -0.62 13.36
C GLY A 40 6.16 -1.79 12.47
N ARG A 41 5.21 -2.55 11.95
CA ARG A 41 5.49 -3.75 11.16
C ARG A 41 5.26 -3.54 9.66
N GLY A 42 4.17 -2.89 9.29
CA GLY A 42 3.76 -2.75 7.90
C GLY A 42 3.26 -4.06 7.30
N ASP A 43 3.33 -4.15 5.98
CA ASP A 43 3.00 -5.37 5.27
C ASP A 43 4.04 -6.44 5.59
N ILE A 44 3.58 -7.64 5.92
CA ILE A 44 4.47 -8.75 6.31
C ILE A 44 5.48 -9.08 5.20
N THR A 45 5.15 -8.82 3.96
CA THR A 45 6.05 -9.08 2.82
C THR A 45 7.31 -8.21 2.83
N ARG A 46 7.33 -7.11 3.58
CA ARG A 46 8.56 -6.30 3.71
C ARG A 46 9.72 -7.13 4.24
N GLY A 47 9.45 -8.08 5.15
CA GLY A 47 10.48 -8.94 5.74
C GLY A 47 10.56 -10.33 5.14
N GLN A 48 9.65 -10.72 4.26
CA GLN A 48 9.67 -12.03 3.63
C GLN A 48 10.63 -12.06 2.44
N LEU A 49 11.42 -13.11 2.33
CA LEU A 49 12.42 -13.27 1.27
C LEU A 49 13.40 -12.08 1.22
N GLN A 50 13.74 -11.57 2.39
CA GLN A 50 14.62 -10.42 2.51
C GLN A 50 16.08 -10.83 2.28
N ASP A 51 16.70 -10.26 1.24
CA ASP A 51 18.09 -10.56 0.91
C ASP A 51 19.08 -9.67 1.66
N VAL A 52 18.70 -8.43 1.90
CA VAL A 52 19.59 -7.44 2.52
C VAL A 52 18.98 -7.00 3.84
N LYS A 53 19.71 -7.21 4.93
CA LYS A 53 19.28 -6.80 6.26
C LYS A 53 19.12 -5.28 6.30
N GLY A 54 17.98 -4.83 6.85
CA GLY A 54 17.69 -3.41 6.98
C GLY A 54 17.01 -2.78 5.76
N ALA A 55 16.86 -3.54 4.68
CA ALA A 55 16.14 -3.09 3.48
C ALA A 55 14.87 -3.91 3.29
N ASP A 56 13.85 -3.30 2.69
CA ASP A 56 12.64 -4.04 2.33
C ASP A 56 12.96 -5.10 1.29
N SER A 57 12.24 -6.22 1.34
CA SER A 57 12.44 -7.31 0.39
C SER A 57 12.03 -6.91 -1.02
N LEU A 58 12.63 -7.57 -2.01
CA LEU A 58 12.20 -7.40 -3.40
C LEU A 58 10.77 -7.87 -3.61
N TYR A 59 10.32 -8.84 -2.82
CA TYR A 59 8.94 -9.30 -2.84
C TYR A 59 7.96 -8.15 -2.55
N PHE A 60 8.24 -7.36 -1.53
CA PHE A 60 7.42 -6.20 -1.21
C PHE A 60 7.52 -5.12 -2.30
N THR A 61 8.73 -4.76 -2.69
CA THR A 61 8.92 -3.67 -3.65
C THR A 61 8.36 -4.00 -5.02
N MET A 62 8.40 -5.26 -5.41
CA MET A 62 7.85 -5.73 -6.68
C MET A 62 6.34 -5.49 -6.77
N LEU A 63 5.63 -5.61 -5.66
CA LEU A 63 4.17 -5.51 -5.63
C LEU A 63 3.67 -4.10 -5.25
N ASN A 64 4.55 -3.24 -4.77
CA ASN A 64 4.14 -1.96 -4.19
C ASN A 64 4.99 -0.78 -4.66
N SER A 65 5.72 -0.91 -5.76
CA SER A 65 6.71 0.07 -6.20
C SER A 65 6.12 1.44 -6.56
N ASN A 66 4.87 1.51 -6.90
CA ASN A 66 4.21 2.72 -7.39
C ASN A 66 3.10 3.21 -6.46
N LYS A 67 3.14 2.84 -5.20
CA LYS A 67 2.16 3.24 -4.20
C LYS A 67 2.79 4.19 -3.19
N ARG A 68 1.96 5.06 -2.61
CA ARG A 68 2.34 5.80 -1.40
C ARG A 68 1.91 4.97 -0.20
N SER A 69 2.62 5.08 0.90
CA SER A 69 2.31 4.31 2.12
C SER A 69 2.04 5.25 3.29
N ILE A 70 1.03 4.90 4.07
CA ILE A 70 0.79 5.51 5.38
C ILE A 70 0.64 4.41 6.41
N THR A 71 0.96 4.71 7.66
CA THR A 71 0.73 3.78 8.75
C THR A 71 -0.43 4.30 9.60
N VAL A 72 -1.39 3.42 9.85
CA VAL A 72 -2.58 3.75 10.63
C VAL A 72 -2.93 2.58 11.53
N ASN A 73 -3.13 2.86 12.81
CA ASN A 73 -3.62 1.85 13.73
C ASN A 73 -5.15 1.75 13.63
N LEU A 74 -5.63 0.77 12.87
CA LEU A 74 -7.06 0.57 12.65
C LEU A 74 -7.81 0.13 13.91
N LYS A 75 -7.09 -0.27 14.95
CA LYS A 75 -7.70 -0.66 16.23
C LYS A 75 -8.00 0.55 17.12
N SER A 76 -7.43 1.71 16.83
CA SER A 76 -7.68 2.91 17.61
C SER A 76 -8.79 3.76 17.00
N PRO A 77 -9.58 4.48 17.83
CA PRO A 77 -10.58 5.41 17.30
C PRO A 77 -9.99 6.50 16.41
N LYS A 78 -8.79 7.00 16.75
CA LYS A 78 -8.11 8.01 15.95
C LYS A 78 -7.70 7.48 14.59
N GLY A 79 -7.21 6.24 14.54
CA GLY A 79 -6.83 5.61 13.28
C GLY A 79 -8.03 5.41 12.36
N ARG A 80 -9.14 4.96 12.91
CA ARG A 80 -10.38 4.82 12.14
C ARG A 80 -10.89 6.14 11.61
N ALA A 81 -10.75 7.22 12.40
CA ALA A 81 -11.14 8.55 11.96
C ALA A 81 -10.31 9.04 10.78
N VAL A 82 -9.01 8.71 10.75
CA VAL A 82 -8.14 9.04 9.61
C VAL A 82 -8.64 8.35 8.34
N ILE A 83 -8.95 7.06 8.43
CA ILE A 83 -9.45 6.31 7.27
C ILE A 83 -10.78 6.89 6.78
N GLU A 84 -11.70 7.19 7.67
CA GLU A 84 -12.98 7.79 7.31
C GLU A 84 -12.79 9.14 6.60
N ALA A 85 -11.82 9.94 7.03
CA ALA A 85 -11.54 11.21 6.41
C ALA A 85 -10.93 11.06 5.01
N LEU A 86 -10.24 9.94 4.73
CA LEU A 86 -9.63 9.68 3.43
C LEU A 86 -10.61 9.10 2.41
N VAL A 87 -11.70 8.51 2.86
CA VAL A 87 -12.70 7.91 1.97
C VAL A 87 -13.59 8.92 1.21
#